data_b1646279b9f87b2589a2fb018cb47ed1
#
_entry.id   b1646279b9f87b2589a2fb018cb47ed1
#
_cell.length_a   1.000
_cell.length_b   1.000
_cell.length_c   1.000
_cell.angle_alpha   90.00
_cell.angle_beta   90.00
_cell.angle_gamma   90.00
#
_symmetry.space_group_name_H-M   'P 1'
#
loop_
_entity.id
_entity.type
_entity.pdbx_description
1 polymer ?
#
loop_
_entity_poly.entity_id
_entity_poly.type
_entity_poly.pdbx_seq_one_letter_code
_entity_poly.pdbx_strand_id
1 'polypeptide(L)'
;TYQRYFGAVELGGDGRIAAYQVLEEHPLEPGDAVLSDLLYISPCGDAATEALPEFASLVMELDGRRPTEMKIPVGFCTWYYYAGRISSDTLRENMTALEREHDRVPVEYIQIDDGWFDRWGVWEPKDNFDGDMKAMADEIKSRGFVPGIWVAPFGADRESDIFKEHPEYFVQMKCGLPWPTPAFDFSTEGACDYLHRLFCKLSHEWGFRY
;
A
#
# COMPACT_ATOMS: atom_id res chain seq x y z
N THR A 1 6.02 7.85 -11.88
CA THR A 1 4.88 8.36 -11.10
C THR A 1 4.18 9.44 -11.88
N TYR A 2 2.86 9.32 -12.05
CA TYR A 2 2.05 10.28 -12.78
C TYR A 2 1.63 11.47 -11.94
N GLN A 3 1.72 11.39 -10.63
CA GLN A 3 1.37 12.49 -9.74
C GLN A 3 2.60 12.98 -9.01
N ARG A 4 3.10 14.11 -9.46
CA ARG A 4 4.06 14.92 -8.69
C ARG A 4 3.34 15.86 -7.74
N TYR A 5 2.10 16.23 -8.08
CA TYR A 5 1.30 17.21 -7.36
C TYR A 5 -0.15 16.74 -7.30
N PHE A 6 -0.89 17.26 -6.35
CA PHE A 6 -2.33 16.99 -6.26
C PHE A 6 -3.05 17.66 -7.42
N GLY A 7 -3.69 16.87 -8.27
CA GLY A 7 -4.50 17.34 -9.38
C GLY A 7 -5.99 17.31 -9.05
N ALA A 8 -6.74 18.30 -9.53
CA ALA A 8 -8.18 18.31 -9.44
C ALA A 8 -8.82 18.74 -10.75
N VAL A 9 -10.01 18.23 -11.01
CA VAL A 9 -10.85 18.61 -12.14
C VAL A 9 -12.20 19.06 -11.60
N GLU A 10 -12.60 20.26 -11.96
CA GLU A 10 -13.88 20.84 -11.60
C GLU A 10 -14.78 20.96 -12.83
N LEU A 11 -16.05 20.59 -12.64
CA LEU A 11 -17.10 20.77 -13.64
C LEU A 11 -18.01 21.91 -13.19
N GLY A 12 -17.98 23.03 -13.92
CA GLY A 12 -18.87 24.16 -13.67
C GLY A 12 -20.29 23.87 -14.15
N GLY A 13 -21.30 24.42 -13.46
CA GLY A 13 -22.69 24.32 -13.89
C GLY A 13 -22.98 25.06 -15.21
N ASP A 14 -22.04 25.86 -15.72
CA ASP A 14 -22.05 26.55 -17.01
C ASP A 14 -21.38 25.73 -18.13
N GLY A 15 -21.02 24.49 -17.86
CA GLY A 15 -20.36 23.56 -18.80
C GLY A 15 -18.85 23.77 -18.93
N ARG A 16 -18.24 24.60 -18.11
CA ARG A 16 -16.77 24.72 -18.05
C ARG A 16 -16.15 23.51 -17.36
N ILE A 17 -15.00 23.11 -17.90
CA ILE A 17 -14.10 22.15 -17.27
C ILE A 17 -12.83 22.90 -16.90
N ALA A 18 -12.47 22.88 -15.63
CA ALA A 18 -11.20 23.40 -15.14
C ALA A 18 -10.35 22.26 -14.57
N ALA A 19 -9.12 22.14 -15.05
CA ALA A 19 -8.13 21.22 -14.49
C ALA A 19 -6.99 22.06 -13.91
N TYR A 20 -6.59 21.73 -12.68
CA TYR A 20 -5.52 22.45 -12.01
C TYR A 20 -4.72 21.52 -11.12
N GLN A 21 -3.49 21.94 -10.81
CA GLN A 21 -2.63 21.26 -9.85
C GLN A 21 -2.28 22.20 -8.71
N VAL A 22 -2.30 21.67 -7.50
CA VAL A 22 -1.88 22.36 -6.30
C VAL A 22 -0.38 22.11 -6.11
N LEU A 23 0.43 23.17 -6.12
CA LEU A 23 1.88 23.07 -5.97
C LEU A 23 2.35 22.94 -4.50
N GLU A 24 1.41 22.89 -3.54
CA GLU A 24 1.67 22.63 -2.12
C GLU A 24 2.82 23.49 -1.55
N GLU A 25 2.77 24.82 -1.81
CA GLU A 25 3.78 25.76 -1.35
C GLU A 25 5.19 25.51 -1.93
N HIS A 26 5.30 24.76 -3.03
CA HIS A 26 6.58 24.60 -3.73
C HIS A 26 7.12 25.97 -4.15
N PRO A 27 8.30 26.38 -3.67
CA PRO A 27 8.85 27.69 -4.01
C PRO A 27 9.23 27.75 -5.48
N LEU A 28 8.82 28.82 -6.15
CA LEU A 28 9.19 29.11 -7.53
C LEU A 28 9.94 30.44 -7.57
N GLU A 29 11.14 30.40 -8.12
CA GLU A 29 11.93 31.60 -8.37
C GLU A 29 11.58 32.21 -9.72
N PRO A 30 11.81 33.52 -9.92
CA PRO A 30 11.56 34.16 -11.22
C PRO A 30 12.35 33.48 -12.35
N GLY A 31 11.63 32.91 -13.31
CA GLY A 31 12.20 32.17 -14.44
C GLY A 31 12.10 30.64 -14.32
N ASP A 32 11.66 30.13 -13.18
CA ASP A 32 11.39 28.71 -13.01
C ASP A 32 10.19 28.26 -13.82
N ALA A 33 10.20 27.03 -14.24
CA ALA A 33 9.09 26.38 -14.93
C ALA A 33 8.72 25.06 -14.23
N VAL A 34 7.42 24.86 -14.03
CA VAL A 34 6.87 23.61 -13.52
C VAL A 34 6.09 22.93 -14.63
N LEU A 35 6.41 21.66 -14.88
CA LEU A 35 5.59 20.84 -15.77
C LEU A 35 4.46 20.22 -14.98
N SER A 36 3.22 20.47 -15.44
CA SER A 36 2.05 19.78 -14.91
C SER A 36 2.08 18.29 -15.26
N ASP A 37 1.31 17.50 -14.51
CA ASP A 37 0.95 16.17 -14.95
C ASP A 37 0.11 16.23 -16.23
N LEU A 38 0.03 15.12 -16.95
CA LEU A 38 -0.75 15.04 -18.18
C LEU A 38 -2.24 15.07 -17.88
N LEU A 39 -2.98 15.92 -18.58
CA LEU A 39 -4.42 15.90 -18.57
C LEU A 39 -4.92 15.05 -19.74
N TYR A 40 -5.63 13.96 -19.42
CA TYR A 40 -6.30 13.14 -20.42
C TYR A 40 -7.77 13.53 -20.53
N ILE A 41 -8.22 13.82 -21.74
CA ILE A 41 -9.61 14.11 -22.06
C ILE A 41 -10.04 13.18 -23.18
N SER A 42 -11.05 12.36 -22.94
CA SER A 42 -11.64 11.46 -23.95
C SER A 42 -13.13 11.78 -24.09
N PRO A 43 -13.63 11.98 -25.32
CA PRO A 43 -15.05 12.01 -25.58
C PRO A 43 -15.58 10.55 -25.48
N CYS A 44 -15.99 10.13 -24.32
CA CYS A 44 -16.68 8.85 -24.15
C CYS A 44 -18.17 9.03 -24.47
N GLY A 45 -18.78 7.98 -25.05
CA GLY A 45 -20.23 7.92 -25.26
C GLY A 45 -21.00 7.85 -23.94
N ASP A 46 -22.14 7.21 -23.93
CA ASP A 46 -23.05 7.14 -22.79
C ASP A 46 -22.50 6.36 -21.55
N ALA A 47 -21.42 5.59 -21.75
CA ALA A 47 -20.82 4.79 -20.68
C ALA A 47 -19.38 5.24 -20.38
N ALA A 48 -19.17 5.95 -19.28
CA ALA A 48 -17.83 6.31 -18.78
C ALA A 48 -16.91 5.09 -18.57
N THR A 49 -17.49 3.92 -18.34
CA THR A 49 -16.76 2.64 -18.21
C THR A 49 -16.05 2.22 -19.50
N GLU A 50 -16.48 2.70 -20.67
CA GLU A 50 -15.81 2.41 -21.95
C GLU A 50 -14.46 3.14 -22.07
N ALA A 51 -14.32 4.30 -21.44
CA ALA A 51 -13.09 5.07 -21.44
C ALA A 51 -12.01 4.51 -20.48
N LEU A 52 -12.39 3.71 -19.48
CA LEU A 52 -11.44 3.18 -18.49
C LEU A 52 -10.38 2.25 -19.07
N PRO A 53 -10.69 1.29 -19.97
CA PRO A 53 -9.68 0.46 -20.61
C PRO A 53 -8.70 1.26 -21.48
N GLU A 54 -9.20 2.26 -22.20
CA GLU A 54 -8.37 3.15 -23.01
C GLU A 54 -7.42 3.98 -22.12
N PHE A 55 -7.94 4.57 -21.06
CA PHE A 55 -7.13 5.30 -20.07
C PHE A 55 -6.08 4.39 -19.42
N ALA A 56 -6.45 3.18 -18.99
CA ALA A 56 -5.51 2.23 -18.41
C ALA A 56 -4.40 1.84 -19.40
N SER A 57 -4.75 1.66 -20.67
CA SER A 57 -3.77 1.34 -21.72
C SER A 57 -2.79 2.51 -21.94
N LEU A 58 -3.30 3.74 -21.99
CA LEU A 58 -2.47 4.94 -22.09
C LEU A 58 -1.52 5.08 -20.89
N VAL A 59 -2.02 4.88 -19.68
CA VAL A 59 -1.20 4.92 -18.46
C VAL A 59 -0.09 3.86 -18.51
N MET A 60 -0.40 2.64 -18.93
CA MET A 60 0.61 1.58 -19.08
C MET A 60 1.66 1.94 -20.14
N GLU A 61 1.26 2.52 -21.26
CA GLU A 61 2.18 2.95 -22.31
C GLU A 61 3.14 4.04 -21.81
N LEU A 62 2.60 5.07 -21.14
CA LEU A 62 3.38 6.17 -20.57
C LEU A 62 4.35 5.70 -19.48
N ASP A 63 3.99 4.68 -18.70
CA ASP A 63 4.86 4.05 -17.70
C ASP A 63 5.87 3.04 -18.29
N GLY A 64 5.76 2.74 -19.58
CA GLY A 64 6.55 1.67 -20.19
C GLY A 64 6.21 0.28 -19.63
N ARG A 65 5.03 0.13 -19.04
CA ARG A 65 4.55 -1.14 -18.47
C ARG A 65 3.89 -1.99 -19.55
N ARG A 66 3.92 -3.29 -19.35
CA ARG A 66 3.19 -4.24 -20.18
C ARG A 66 2.06 -4.87 -19.36
N PRO A 67 0.95 -5.25 -20.01
CA PRO A 67 -0.07 -6.06 -19.36
C PRO A 67 0.57 -7.31 -18.75
N THR A 68 0.20 -7.64 -17.54
CA THR A 68 0.61 -8.89 -16.91
C THR A 68 -0.53 -9.91 -17.04
N GLU A 69 -0.18 -11.15 -17.38
CA GLU A 69 -1.12 -12.28 -17.37
C GLU A 69 -1.34 -12.85 -15.95
N MET A 70 -1.01 -12.06 -14.93
CA MET A 70 -1.14 -12.51 -13.56
C MET A 70 -2.60 -12.85 -13.24
N LYS A 71 -2.82 -14.07 -12.74
CA LYS A 71 -4.11 -14.50 -12.22
C LYS A 71 -4.54 -13.59 -11.08
N ILE A 72 -5.81 -13.20 -11.06
CA ILE A 72 -6.38 -12.44 -9.94
C ILE A 72 -6.27 -13.29 -8.68
N PRO A 73 -5.61 -12.81 -7.61
CA PRO A 73 -5.46 -13.56 -6.37
C PRO A 73 -6.81 -13.72 -5.67
N VAL A 74 -7.09 -14.93 -5.20
CA VAL A 74 -8.24 -15.22 -4.32
C VAL A 74 -7.68 -15.54 -2.95
N GLY A 75 -8.01 -14.73 -1.95
CA GLY A 75 -7.36 -14.82 -0.65
C GLY A 75 -8.32 -14.67 0.52
N PHE A 76 -7.86 -15.16 1.66
CA PHE A 76 -8.43 -14.91 2.96
C PHE A 76 -7.63 -13.79 3.65
N CYS A 77 -8.33 -12.75 4.09
CA CYS A 77 -7.76 -11.63 4.84
C CYS A 77 -8.31 -11.64 6.27
N THR A 78 -7.43 -11.55 7.26
CA THR A 78 -7.80 -11.65 8.66
C THR A 78 -8.57 -10.44 9.19
N TRP A 79 -8.43 -9.27 8.56
CA TRP A 79 -9.01 -8.02 9.04
C TRP A 79 -10.53 -8.04 9.18
N TYR A 80 -11.23 -8.55 8.16
CA TYR A 80 -12.68 -8.41 8.08
C TYR A 80 -13.47 -9.10 9.21
N TYR A 81 -12.85 -10.06 9.87
CA TYR A 81 -13.47 -10.74 11.01
C TYR A 81 -12.77 -10.45 12.33
N TYR A 82 -11.44 -10.47 12.34
CA TYR A 82 -10.67 -10.37 13.58
C TYR A 82 -10.23 -8.96 13.92
N ALA A 83 -10.12 -8.07 12.91
CA ALA A 83 -9.43 -6.79 13.05
C ALA A 83 -8.05 -7.02 13.68
N GLY A 84 -7.61 -6.18 14.60
CA GLY A 84 -6.31 -6.33 15.29
C GLY A 84 -6.24 -7.46 16.35
N ARG A 85 -7.22 -8.38 16.43
CA ARG A 85 -7.28 -9.45 17.44
C ARG A 85 -6.83 -10.81 16.93
N ILE A 86 -6.13 -10.84 15.82
CA ILE A 86 -5.58 -12.08 15.23
C ILE A 86 -4.40 -12.59 16.05
N SER A 87 -4.22 -13.91 16.07
CA SER A 87 -3.08 -14.60 16.64
C SER A 87 -2.64 -15.77 15.76
N SER A 88 -1.45 -16.32 16.00
CA SER A 88 -0.96 -17.51 15.29
C SER A 88 -1.91 -18.70 15.44
N ASP A 89 -2.45 -18.94 16.62
CA ASP A 89 -3.40 -20.04 16.85
C ASP A 89 -4.70 -19.86 16.09
N THR A 90 -5.28 -18.65 16.14
CA THR A 90 -6.50 -18.33 15.38
C THR A 90 -6.26 -18.45 13.88
N LEU A 91 -5.07 -18.06 13.39
CA LEU A 91 -4.71 -18.21 11.99
C LEU A 91 -4.61 -19.70 11.59
N ARG A 92 -4.00 -20.54 12.44
CA ARG A 92 -3.92 -21.99 12.24
C ARG A 92 -5.30 -22.66 12.17
N GLU A 93 -6.23 -22.24 13.04
CA GLU A 93 -7.62 -22.72 13.01
C GLU A 93 -8.29 -22.38 11.68
N ASN A 94 -8.12 -21.14 11.18
CA ASN A 94 -8.66 -20.71 9.89
C ASN A 94 -8.05 -21.49 8.73
N MET A 95 -6.73 -21.65 8.70
CA MET A 95 -6.06 -22.44 7.66
C MET A 95 -6.58 -23.89 7.63
N THR A 96 -6.77 -24.51 8.79
CA THR A 96 -7.33 -25.86 8.88
C THR A 96 -8.77 -25.93 8.34
N ALA A 97 -9.58 -24.89 8.60
CA ALA A 97 -10.93 -24.83 8.03
C ALA A 97 -10.91 -24.61 6.51
N LEU A 98 -10.02 -23.76 6.00
CA LEU A 98 -9.86 -23.50 4.56
C LEU A 98 -9.34 -24.72 3.81
N GLU A 99 -8.40 -25.48 4.37
CA GLU A 99 -7.94 -26.77 3.81
C GLU A 99 -9.11 -27.76 3.65
N ARG A 100 -9.94 -27.90 4.68
CA ARG A 100 -11.09 -28.79 4.66
C ARG A 100 -12.16 -28.39 3.64
N GLU A 101 -12.36 -27.09 3.45
CA GLU A 101 -13.40 -26.54 2.58
C GLU A 101 -12.84 -26.10 1.20
N HIS A 102 -11.63 -26.51 0.84
CA HIS A 102 -10.91 -26.02 -0.33
C HIS A 102 -11.69 -26.17 -1.64
N ASP A 103 -12.44 -27.26 -1.82
CA ASP A 103 -13.25 -27.48 -3.03
C ASP A 103 -14.42 -26.48 -3.14
N ARG A 104 -14.88 -25.93 -2.03
CA ARG A 104 -15.97 -24.96 -1.97
C ARG A 104 -15.49 -23.51 -1.90
N VAL A 105 -14.33 -23.30 -1.29
CA VAL A 105 -13.71 -21.99 -1.06
C VAL A 105 -12.24 -22.06 -1.49
N PRO A 106 -11.95 -21.95 -2.79
CA PRO A 106 -10.60 -22.16 -3.34
C PRO A 106 -9.70 -20.94 -3.07
N VAL A 107 -9.33 -20.74 -1.82
CA VAL A 107 -8.40 -19.70 -1.38
C VAL A 107 -6.97 -20.13 -1.69
N GLU A 108 -6.21 -19.22 -2.30
CA GLU A 108 -4.80 -19.41 -2.62
C GLU A 108 -3.88 -18.59 -1.71
N TYR A 109 -4.35 -17.44 -1.23
CA TYR A 109 -3.57 -16.50 -0.44
C TYR A 109 -4.12 -16.37 0.97
N ILE A 110 -3.22 -16.34 1.94
CA ILE A 110 -3.54 -16.01 3.34
C ILE A 110 -2.84 -14.70 3.69
N GLN A 111 -3.62 -13.65 3.87
CA GLN A 111 -3.12 -12.34 4.27
C GLN A 111 -3.30 -12.14 5.76
N ILE A 112 -2.19 -12.00 6.48
CA ILE A 112 -2.16 -11.50 7.85
C ILE A 112 -2.27 -9.99 7.78
N ASP A 113 -3.40 -9.46 8.25
CA ASP A 113 -3.67 -8.03 8.30
C ASP A 113 -3.20 -7.43 9.63
N ASP A 114 -3.57 -6.19 9.94
CA ASP A 114 -3.22 -5.50 11.18
C ASP A 114 -3.45 -6.37 12.43
N GLY A 115 -2.58 -6.21 13.42
CA GLY A 115 -2.65 -6.93 14.70
C GLY A 115 -1.46 -7.85 14.98
N TRP A 116 -0.57 -8.07 14.02
CA TRP A 116 0.64 -8.88 14.22
C TRP A 116 1.81 -8.08 14.82
N PHE A 117 1.80 -6.76 14.72
CA PHE A 117 2.81 -5.83 15.24
C PHE A 117 2.22 -4.91 16.32
N ASP A 118 3.08 -4.28 17.14
CA ASP A 118 2.63 -3.43 18.25
C ASP A 118 2.15 -2.05 17.78
N ARG A 119 2.93 -1.37 16.95
CA ARG A 119 2.66 -0.01 16.46
C ARG A 119 3.31 0.26 15.12
N TRP A 120 2.80 1.22 14.40
CA TRP A 120 3.35 1.62 13.10
C TRP A 120 4.80 2.10 13.24
N GLY A 121 5.66 1.64 12.36
CA GLY A 121 7.09 1.87 12.43
C GLY A 121 7.85 0.84 13.26
N VAL A 122 7.14 -0.03 13.99
CA VAL A 122 7.72 -1.19 14.69
C VAL A 122 7.15 -2.45 14.06
N TRP A 123 7.83 -2.93 13.01
CA TRP A 123 7.40 -4.09 12.22
C TRP A 123 8.06 -5.35 12.74
N GLU A 124 7.79 -5.63 14.04
CA GLU A 124 8.20 -6.84 14.74
C GLU A 124 6.96 -7.57 15.27
N PRO A 125 6.96 -8.91 15.26
CA PRO A 125 5.82 -9.68 15.73
C PRO A 125 5.58 -9.50 17.22
N LYS A 126 4.32 -9.40 17.59
CA LYS A 126 3.87 -9.48 18.98
C LYS A 126 3.98 -10.92 19.50
N ASP A 127 3.89 -11.08 20.81
CA ASP A 127 3.88 -12.38 21.48
C ASP A 127 2.78 -13.32 20.97
N ASN A 128 1.65 -12.75 20.50
CA ASN A 128 0.55 -13.54 19.92
C ASN A 128 0.88 -14.15 18.54
N PHE A 129 2.06 -13.86 17.97
CA PHE A 129 2.59 -14.47 16.75
C PHE A 129 3.87 -15.28 17.00
N ASP A 130 4.06 -15.79 18.21
CA ASP A 130 5.18 -16.66 18.62
C ASP A 130 6.58 -16.02 18.40
N GLY A 131 6.63 -14.71 18.11
CA GLY A 131 7.85 -13.95 17.84
C GLY A 131 8.57 -14.30 16.54
N ASP A 132 7.98 -15.11 15.65
CA ASP A 132 8.63 -15.60 14.43
C ASP A 132 7.71 -15.57 13.20
N MET A 133 7.72 -14.45 12.47
CA MET A 133 6.93 -14.30 11.25
C MET A 133 7.47 -15.12 10.07
N LYS A 134 8.77 -15.46 10.10
CA LYS A 134 9.33 -16.36 9.09
C LYS A 134 8.76 -17.78 9.25
N ALA A 135 8.75 -18.30 10.46
CA ALA A 135 8.14 -19.59 10.74
C ALA A 135 6.65 -19.62 10.35
N MET A 136 5.91 -18.54 10.62
CA MET A 136 4.51 -18.41 10.21
C MET A 136 4.36 -18.40 8.69
N ALA A 137 5.17 -17.65 7.96
CA ALA A 137 5.14 -17.65 6.49
C ALA A 137 5.49 -19.04 5.90
N ASP A 138 6.46 -19.74 6.50
CA ASP A 138 6.83 -21.08 6.08
C ASP A 138 5.71 -22.11 6.41
N GLU A 139 5.02 -21.96 7.54
CA GLU A 139 3.84 -22.77 7.87
C GLU A 139 2.72 -22.57 6.85
N ILE A 140 2.37 -21.31 6.50
CA ILE A 140 1.37 -21.00 5.48
C ILE A 140 1.73 -21.69 4.16
N LYS A 141 2.99 -21.58 3.72
CA LYS A 141 3.47 -22.24 2.48
C LYS A 141 3.37 -23.78 2.58
N SER A 142 3.75 -24.37 3.70
CA SER A 142 3.71 -25.83 3.88
C SER A 142 2.30 -26.40 3.79
N ARG A 143 1.28 -25.58 4.07
CA ARG A 143 -0.14 -25.90 3.94
C ARG A 143 -0.71 -25.63 2.54
N GLY A 144 0.14 -25.20 1.58
CA GLY A 144 -0.25 -24.97 0.18
C GLY A 144 -0.77 -23.57 -0.13
N PHE A 145 -0.67 -22.63 0.80
CA PHE A 145 -1.10 -21.23 0.60
C PHE A 145 0.07 -20.31 0.28
N VAL A 146 -0.22 -19.17 -0.33
CA VAL A 146 0.73 -18.08 -0.54
C VAL A 146 0.64 -17.11 0.65
N PRO A 147 1.73 -16.89 1.40
CA PRO A 147 1.71 -15.99 2.54
C PRO A 147 1.68 -14.53 2.11
N GLY A 148 0.75 -13.78 2.67
CA GLY A 148 0.61 -12.33 2.56
C GLY A 148 0.69 -11.66 3.93
N ILE A 149 1.18 -10.41 3.95
CA ILE A 149 1.27 -9.60 5.16
C ILE A 149 0.93 -8.16 4.86
N TRP A 150 0.11 -7.58 5.72
CA TRP A 150 -0.23 -6.17 5.64
C TRP A 150 0.74 -5.33 6.46
N VAL A 151 1.14 -4.19 5.89
CA VAL A 151 1.91 -3.14 6.57
C VAL A 151 1.41 -1.76 6.14
N ALA A 152 1.59 -0.75 6.98
CA ALA A 152 1.39 0.67 6.67
C ALA A 152 2.76 1.39 6.62
N PRO A 153 3.56 1.19 5.56
CA PRO A 153 4.99 1.47 5.57
C PRO A 153 5.34 2.95 5.38
N PHE A 154 4.34 3.81 5.10
CA PHE A 154 4.55 5.22 4.75
C PHE A 154 4.42 6.18 5.94
N GLY A 155 4.25 5.64 7.12
CA GLY A 155 4.19 6.42 8.37
C GLY A 155 4.67 5.63 9.57
N ALA A 156 4.87 6.32 10.68
CA ALA A 156 5.26 5.70 11.94
C ALA A 156 4.59 6.38 13.13
N ASP A 157 4.37 5.62 14.18
CA ASP A 157 3.91 6.16 15.47
C ASP A 157 4.99 7.07 16.06
N ARG A 158 4.57 8.16 16.72
CA ARG A 158 5.49 9.08 17.40
C ARG A 158 6.28 8.42 18.54
N GLU A 159 5.75 7.34 19.08
CA GLU A 159 6.41 6.55 20.13
C GLU A 159 7.32 5.44 19.57
N SER A 160 7.38 5.26 18.25
CA SER A 160 8.31 4.32 17.62
C SER A 160 9.76 4.82 17.70
N ASP A 161 10.70 3.88 17.77
CA ASP A 161 12.12 4.22 17.83
C ASP A 161 12.57 4.94 16.56
N ILE A 162 12.09 4.50 15.38
CA ILE A 162 12.42 5.16 14.12
C ILE A 162 12.04 6.64 14.10
N PHE A 163 10.90 7.02 14.71
CA PHE A 163 10.51 8.42 14.78
C PHE A 163 11.35 9.20 15.78
N LYS A 164 11.69 8.60 16.92
CA LYS A 164 12.48 9.25 17.97
C LYS A 164 13.94 9.43 17.58
N GLU A 165 14.52 8.44 16.91
CA GLU A 165 15.93 8.44 16.51
C GLU A 165 16.18 9.22 15.23
N HIS A 166 15.20 9.27 14.32
CA HIS A 166 15.32 9.86 12.99
C HIS A 166 14.15 10.79 12.66
N PRO A 167 13.88 11.85 13.46
CA PRO A 167 12.81 12.78 13.17
C PRO A 167 12.95 13.48 11.79
N GLU A 168 14.18 13.58 11.28
CA GLU A 168 14.48 14.14 9.95
C GLU A 168 13.98 13.28 8.78
N TYR A 169 13.58 12.02 9.00
CA TYR A 169 13.00 11.16 7.97
C TYR A 169 11.51 11.45 7.76
N PHE A 170 10.91 12.35 8.50
CA PHE A 170 9.48 12.59 8.45
C PHE A 170 9.14 13.99 7.96
N VAL A 171 8.00 14.09 7.26
CA VAL A 171 7.47 15.37 6.80
C VAL A 171 7.20 16.28 8.01
N GLN A 172 7.81 17.45 8.01
CA GLN A 172 7.71 18.42 9.12
C GLN A 172 6.41 19.25 9.11
N MET A 173 5.57 19.06 8.10
CA MET A 173 4.30 19.76 7.96
C MET A 173 3.17 19.02 8.69
N LYS A 174 2.16 19.77 9.11
CA LYS A 174 0.87 19.19 9.52
C LYS A 174 0.13 18.74 8.28
N CYS A 175 0.41 17.53 7.80
CA CYS A 175 -0.40 16.96 6.74
C CYS A 175 -1.77 16.59 7.32
N GLY A 176 -2.84 17.01 6.63
CA GLY A 176 -4.23 16.69 6.99
C GLY A 176 -4.62 15.25 6.69
N LEU A 177 -3.70 14.29 6.83
CA LEU A 177 -4.01 12.88 6.69
C LEU A 177 -4.99 12.46 7.79
N PRO A 178 -5.95 11.57 7.49
CA PRO A 178 -6.94 11.10 8.46
C PRO A 178 -6.32 10.30 9.61
N TRP A 179 -5.04 9.95 9.51
CA TRP A 179 -4.28 9.21 10.51
C TRP A 179 -3.35 10.15 11.25
N PRO A 180 -3.30 10.12 12.58
CA PRO A 180 -2.46 11.02 13.39
C PRO A 180 -0.97 10.68 13.34
N THR A 181 -0.55 9.77 12.49
CA THR A 181 0.84 9.32 12.37
C THR A 181 1.66 10.25 11.48
N PRO A 182 2.91 10.60 11.86
CA PRO A 182 3.85 11.25 10.96
C PRO A 182 4.08 10.43 9.69
N ALA A 183 4.09 11.11 8.54
CA ALA A 183 4.42 10.48 7.26
C ALA A 183 5.92 10.56 6.99
N PHE A 184 6.48 9.51 6.40
CA PHE A 184 7.86 9.54 5.94
C PHE A 184 8.03 10.53 4.78
N ASP A 185 9.15 11.23 4.79
CA ASP A 185 9.60 12.09 3.69
C ASP A 185 10.57 11.31 2.78
N PHE A 186 10.02 10.74 1.72
CA PHE A 186 10.80 9.97 0.75
C PHE A 186 11.67 10.81 -0.19
N SER A 187 11.78 12.11 0.03
CA SER A 187 12.85 12.93 -0.53
C SER A 187 14.18 12.73 0.20
N THR A 188 14.15 12.14 1.40
CA THR A 188 15.33 11.81 2.20
C THR A 188 15.83 10.40 1.91
N GLU A 189 17.15 10.23 1.79
CA GLU A 189 17.80 8.94 1.56
C GLU A 189 17.48 7.94 2.70
N GLY A 190 17.52 8.41 3.95
CA GLY A 190 17.27 7.57 5.11
C GLY A 190 15.87 6.97 5.16
N ALA A 191 14.83 7.72 4.77
CA ALA A 191 13.47 7.19 4.67
C ALA A 191 13.34 6.14 3.54
N CYS A 192 13.99 6.38 2.40
CA CYS A 192 14.04 5.42 1.31
C CYS A 192 14.76 4.12 1.72
N ASP A 193 15.88 4.24 2.40
CA ASP A 193 16.66 3.10 2.90
C ASP A 193 15.88 2.31 3.95
N TYR A 194 15.16 2.99 4.85
CA TYR A 194 14.28 2.33 5.81
C TYR A 194 13.22 1.49 5.09
N LEU A 195 12.52 2.08 4.14
CA LEU A 195 11.49 1.39 3.37
C LEU A 195 12.06 0.18 2.61
N HIS A 196 13.22 0.35 1.98
CA HIS A 196 13.90 -0.72 1.27
C HIS A 196 14.24 -1.89 2.22
N ARG A 197 14.84 -1.61 3.38
CA ARG A 197 15.15 -2.64 4.39
C ARG A 197 13.89 -3.36 4.87
N LEU A 198 12.81 -2.61 5.14
CA LEU A 198 11.54 -3.21 5.55
C LEU A 198 11.03 -4.23 4.51
N PHE A 199 10.95 -3.84 3.23
CA PHE A 199 10.47 -4.76 2.19
C PHE A 199 11.43 -5.93 1.93
N CYS A 200 12.73 -5.73 2.06
CA CYS A 200 13.70 -6.83 2.02
C CYS A 200 13.45 -7.82 3.16
N LYS A 201 13.23 -7.35 4.38
CA LYS A 201 12.90 -8.19 5.54
C LYS A 201 11.62 -8.99 5.28
N LEU A 202 10.52 -8.34 4.89
CA LEU A 202 9.24 -9.00 4.67
C LEU A 202 9.31 -10.06 3.55
N SER A 203 9.96 -9.72 2.42
CA SER A 203 9.94 -10.55 1.22
C SER A 203 11.07 -11.59 1.16
N HIS A 204 12.30 -11.22 1.51
CA HIS A 204 13.46 -12.10 1.37
C HIS A 204 13.78 -12.85 2.66
N GLU A 205 13.70 -12.19 3.81
CA GLU A 205 14.05 -12.83 5.07
C GLU A 205 12.87 -13.66 5.60
N TRP A 206 11.66 -13.09 5.65
CA TRP A 206 10.47 -13.79 6.12
C TRP A 206 9.74 -14.58 5.04
N GLY A 207 9.87 -14.16 3.79
CA GLY A 207 9.36 -14.90 2.64
C GLY A 207 7.89 -14.67 2.33
N PHE A 208 7.29 -13.57 2.76
CA PHE A 208 5.97 -13.16 2.28
C PHE A 208 6.00 -12.80 0.80
N ARG A 209 4.87 -13.01 0.10
CA ARG A 209 4.76 -12.84 -1.36
C ARG A 209 3.61 -11.93 -1.79
N TYR A 210 2.74 -11.59 -0.84
CA TYR A 210 1.59 -10.74 -1.08
C TYR A 210 1.42 -9.73 0.07
#